data_51a2f04232d66cfec3fde90cfec7cef2
#
_entry.id   51a2f04232d66cfec3fde90cfec7cef2
#
_cell.length_a   1.000
_cell.length_b   1.000
_cell.length_c   1.000
_cell.angle_alpha   90.00
_cell.angle_beta   90.00
_cell.angle_gamma   90.00
#
_symmetry.space_group_name_H-M   'P 1'
#
loop_
_entity.id
_entity.type
_entity.pdbx_description
1 polymer ?
#
loop_
_entity_poly.entity_id
_entity_poly.type
_entity_poly.pdbx_seq_one_letter_code
_entity_poly.pdbx_strand_id
1 'polypeptide(L)'
;SQAVPDPVPTPGATPSRTAPATAPRPRRKRRRRLVLKTLSVLLVIVLAWGGFLVWDANTNIGRVSALSGASDTAGTTYLLAGSDSRADGAVQDGFEGSERADSIMLVNIAANGQAVAVSIPRDTYAEIPGVGWDKINASYAYGGPQLLVETVEKLTGLTIDHFVQIGMGAVPDMVDAVGGVELCYDHDSNDEYSGLNWTAGCHTVDGPTALQFSRMRYQDPEGDIGRTKRQRQVISKVVSEAASPATLINPARTLRVERAGSKSFTVDEDSSIMTVASLVMALRSASSDELMGVPPIESLDYTTSAGASAVLLRDETAPDFFAKLRSGKLTNSDLNQIG
;
A
#
# COMPACT_ATOMS: atom_id res chain seq x y z
N SER A 1 -85.01 56.89 -70.69
CA SER A 1 -83.87 56.95 -69.84
C SER A 1 -84.22 56.27 -68.54
N GLN A 2 -83.76 55.05 -68.38
CA GLN A 2 -83.96 54.30 -67.16
C GLN A 2 -82.67 54.41 -66.30
N ALA A 3 -82.85 54.78 -65.05
CA ALA A 3 -81.83 54.86 -64.04
C ALA A 3 -81.54 53.42 -63.52
N VAL A 4 -80.24 53.08 -63.41
CA VAL A 4 -79.77 51.84 -62.85
C VAL A 4 -79.65 52.10 -61.34
N PRO A 5 -80.15 51.21 -60.44
CA PRO A 5 -79.98 51.36 -59.04
C PRO A 5 -78.59 50.87 -58.56
N ASP A 6 -77.99 51.57 -57.53
CA ASP A 6 -76.73 51.27 -56.90
C ASP A 6 -76.74 49.95 -56.07
N PRO A 7 -75.61 49.22 -56.00
CA PRO A 7 -75.52 47.97 -55.27
C PRO A 7 -75.47 48.19 -53.78
N VAL A 8 -76.19 47.32 -53.02
CA VAL A 8 -76.28 47.28 -51.55
C VAL A 8 -74.93 46.81 -50.95
N PRO A 9 -74.39 47.42 -49.87
CA PRO A 9 -73.17 46.97 -49.24
C PRO A 9 -73.38 45.68 -48.43
N THR A 10 -72.51 44.71 -48.66
CA THR A 10 -72.44 43.43 -47.92
C THR A 10 -71.91 43.62 -46.50
N PRO A 11 -72.44 42.92 -45.44
CA PRO A 11 -71.96 43.07 -44.05
C PRO A 11 -70.56 42.50 -43.90
N GLY A 12 -69.69 43.31 -43.21
CA GLY A 12 -68.30 43.01 -43.00
C GLY A 12 -68.07 41.72 -42.21
N ALA A 13 -67.11 40.90 -42.72
CA ALA A 13 -66.59 39.74 -42.05
C ALA A 13 -65.87 40.13 -40.74
N THR A 14 -66.30 39.56 -39.62
CA THR A 14 -65.72 39.67 -38.32
C THR A 14 -64.28 39.09 -38.31
N PRO A 15 -63.20 39.78 -37.82
CA PRO A 15 -61.90 39.22 -37.78
C PRO A 15 -61.84 38.07 -36.77
N SER A 16 -61.49 36.89 -37.22
CA SER A 16 -61.16 35.73 -36.38
C SER A 16 -60.02 36.07 -35.42
N ARG A 17 -60.29 36.07 -34.13
CA ARG A 17 -59.27 36.16 -33.10
C ARG A 17 -58.43 34.87 -33.17
N THR A 18 -57.25 34.96 -33.77
CA THR A 18 -56.16 33.96 -33.64
C THR A 18 -55.78 33.85 -32.18
N ALA A 19 -56.01 32.68 -31.56
CA ALA A 19 -55.55 32.37 -30.21
C ALA A 19 -54.00 32.45 -30.21
N PRO A 20 -53.41 33.03 -29.12
CA PRO A 20 -51.94 33.10 -29.05
C PRO A 20 -51.36 31.68 -29.00
N ALA A 21 -50.46 31.36 -29.94
CA ALA A 21 -49.71 30.14 -29.98
C ALA A 21 -48.95 30.01 -28.66
N THR A 22 -49.31 29.02 -27.86
CA THR A 22 -48.59 28.64 -26.62
C THR A 22 -47.16 28.25 -27.01
N ALA A 23 -46.19 29.12 -26.70
CA ALA A 23 -44.75 28.87 -26.88
C ALA A 23 -44.35 27.55 -26.20
N PRO A 24 -43.61 26.66 -26.88
CA PRO A 24 -43.23 25.37 -26.32
C PRO A 24 -42.34 25.65 -25.09
N ARG A 25 -42.82 25.29 -23.92
CA ARG A 25 -42.05 25.37 -22.65
C ARG A 25 -40.71 24.65 -22.78
N PRO A 26 -39.59 25.19 -22.29
CA PRO A 26 -38.27 24.66 -22.57
C PRO A 26 -38.05 23.33 -21.82
N ARG A 27 -38.38 22.21 -22.45
CA ARG A 27 -38.12 20.84 -21.98
C ARG A 27 -36.64 20.58 -21.68
N ARG A 28 -35.73 21.37 -22.30
CA ARG A 28 -34.28 21.26 -22.14
C ARG A 28 -33.76 21.64 -20.76
N LYS A 29 -34.33 22.67 -20.09
CA LYS A 29 -33.96 23.10 -18.73
C LYS A 29 -34.38 22.10 -17.66
N ARG A 30 -35.50 21.40 -17.81
CA ARG A 30 -35.99 20.40 -16.89
C ARG A 30 -35.16 19.12 -16.93
N ARG A 31 -34.75 18.67 -18.13
CA ARG A 31 -33.85 17.51 -18.31
C ARG A 31 -32.45 17.79 -17.71
N ARG A 32 -31.89 18.98 -17.93
CA ARG A 32 -30.58 19.36 -17.36
C ARG A 32 -30.61 19.39 -15.81
N ARG A 33 -31.68 19.89 -15.22
CA ARG A 33 -31.86 19.86 -13.74
C ARG A 33 -32.04 18.45 -13.22
N LEU A 34 -32.72 17.58 -13.94
CA LEU A 34 -32.88 16.18 -13.56
C LEU A 34 -31.53 15.46 -13.61
N VAL A 35 -30.79 15.63 -14.70
CA VAL A 35 -29.43 15.05 -14.85
C VAL A 35 -28.48 15.55 -13.76
N LEU A 36 -28.50 16.85 -13.46
CA LEU A 36 -27.69 17.39 -12.36
C LEU A 36 -28.09 16.81 -10.99
N LYS A 37 -29.37 16.62 -10.73
CA LYS A 37 -29.83 15.98 -9.49
C LYS A 37 -29.42 14.51 -9.39
N THR A 38 -29.54 13.74 -10.47
CA THR A 38 -29.12 12.34 -10.50
C THR A 38 -27.60 12.21 -10.33
N LEU A 39 -26.81 13.08 -10.96
CA LEU A 39 -25.36 13.12 -10.76
C LEU A 39 -24.97 13.51 -9.34
N SER A 40 -25.68 14.48 -8.73
CA SER A 40 -25.45 14.87 -7.33
C SER A 40 -25.77 13.72 -6.36
N VAL A 41 -26.87 12.99 -6.59
CA VAL A 41 -27.24 11.83 -5.77
C VAL A 41 -26.21 10.71 -5.92
N LEU A 42 -25.79 10.42 -7.15
CA LEU A 42 -24.72 9.44 -7.43
C LEU A 42 -23.40 9.83 -6.72
N LEU A 43 -23.01 11.09 -6.79
CA LEU A 43 -21.83 11.59 -6.11
C LEU A 43 -21.94 11.40 -4.59
N VAL A 44 -23.08 11.72 -3.98
CA VAL A 44 -23.32 11.51 -2.55
C VAL A 44 -23.22 10.03 -2.17
N ILE A 45 -23.78 9.13 -2.99
CA ILE A 45 -23.68 7.67 -2.77
C ILE A 45 -22.22 7.21 -2.84
N VAL A 46 -21.46 7.67 -3.83
CA VAL A 46 -20.04 7.31 -3.97
C VAL A 46 -19.21 7.83 -2.78
N LEU A 47 -19.46 9.08 -2.36
CA LEU A 47 -18.76 9.64 -1.20
C LEU A 47 -19.13 8.93 0.11
N ALA A 48 -20.41 8.59 0.29
CA ALA A 48 -20.88 7.83 1.45
C ALA A 48 -20.28 6.42 1.48
N TRP A 49 -20.20 5.75 0.30
CA TRP A 49 -19.57 4.45 0.17
C TRP A 49 -18.07 4.52 0.46
N GLY A 50 -17.35 5.50 -0.11
CA GLY A 50 -15.93 5.72 0.17
C GLY A 50 -15.67 6.01 1.65
N GLY A 51 -16.48 6.85 2.28
CA GLY A 51 -16.41 7.14 3.71
C GLY A 51 -16.66 5.89 4.58
N PHE A 52 -17.62 5.05 4.17
CA PHE A 52 -17.87 3.77 4.84
C PHE A 52 -16.66 2.83 4.73
N LEU A 53 -16.05 2.69 3.55
CA LEU A 53 -14.86 1.85 3.37
C LEU A 53 -13.69 2.32 4.24
N VAL A 54 -13.44 3.63 4.30
CA VAL A 54 -12.39 4.19 5.16
C VAL A 54 -12.68 3.92 6.64
N TRP A 55 -13.93 4.06 7.06
CA TRP A 55 -14.34 3.76 8.44
C TRP A 55 -14.20 2.26 8.75
N ASP A 56 -14.67 1.36 7.87
CA ASP A 56 -14.58 -0.09 8.02
C ASP A 56 -13.10 -0.53 8.09
N ALA A 57 -12.27 -0.04 7.16
CA ALA A 57 -10.82 -0.30 7.16
C ALA A 57 -10.16 0.12 8.48
N ASN A 58 -10.51 1.31 8.97
CA ASN A 58 -9.93 1.83 10.21
C ASN A 58 -10.37 1.04 11.46
N THR A 59 -11.50 0.35 11.39
CA THR A 59 -11.96 -0.54 12.47
C THR A 59 -11.34 -1.93 12.40
N ASN A 60 -10.91 -2.37 11.20
CA ASN A 60 -10.32 -3.70 10.97
C ASN A 60 -8.78 -3.71 11.04
N ILE A 61 -8.12 -2.55 10.92
CA ILE A 61 -6.65 -2.46 11.01
C ILE A 61 -6.18 -2.79 12.44
N GLY A 62 -5.13 -3.60 12.55
CA GLY A 62 -4.49 -3.92 13.84
C GLY A 62 -3.82 -2.69 14.44
N ARG A 63 -3.76 -2.60 15.76
CA ARG A 63 -3.06 -1.53 16.49
C ARG A 63 -2.12 -2.09 17.52
N VAL A 64 -0.96 -1.44 17.66
CA VAL A 64 0.08 -1.83 18.62
C VAL A 64 0.75 -0.58 19.18
N SER A 65 1.14 -0.62 20.45
CA SER A 65 2.00 0.41 21.02
C SER A 65 3.42 0.19 20.50
N ALA A 66 3.90 1.10 19.64
CA ALA A 66 5.17 0.96 18.95
C ALA A 66 6.08 2.20 19.10
N LEU A 67 5.51 3.38 19.26
CA LEU A 67 6.28 4.61 19.26
C LEU A 67 7.04 4.81 20.59
N SER A 68 8.23 5.37 20.49
CA SER A 68 9.11 5.64 21.64
C SER A 68 8.68 6.85 22.47
N GLY A 69 7.91 7.77 21.89
CA GLY A 69 7.59 9.08 22.46
C GLY A 69 8.76 10.08 22.43
N ALA A 70 9.77 9.83 21.58
CA ALA A 70 10.88 10.76 21.38
C ALA A 70 10.39 12.11 20.81
N SER A 71 11.19 13.17 20.98
CA SER A 71 10.88 14.49 20.42
C SER A 71 10.91 14.45 18.89
N ASP A 72 9.92 15.06 18.24
CA ASP A 72 9.78 15.08 16.78
C ASP A 72 11.03 15.60 16.06
N THR A 73 11.33 14.98 14.95
CA THR A 73 12.26 15.51 13.95
C THR A 73 11.48 16.14 12.78
N ALA A 74 12.14 17.05 12.03
CA ALA A 74 11.45 17.74 10.92
C ALA A 74 11.12 16.75 9.80
N GLY A 75 9.87 16.75 9.34
CA GLY A 75 9.37 15.86 8.31
C GLY A 75 8.40 14.82 8.85
N THR A 76 8.25 13.71 8.14
CA THR A 76 7.43 12.56 8.59
C THR A 76 8.18 11.27 8.28
N THR A 77 8.43 10.47 9.30
CA THR A 77 9.18 9.22 9.19
C THR A 77 8.31 8.02 9.51
N TYR A 78 8.23 7.10 8.58
CA TYR A 78 7.54 5.81 8.73
C TYR A 78 8.57 4.70 8.93
N LEU A 79 8.34 3.83 9.88
CA LEU A 79 9.04 2.55 10.00
C LEU A 79 8.11 1.44 9.53
N LEU A 80 8.48 0.81 8.43
CA LEU A 80 7.78 -0.35 7.89
C LEU A 80 8.51 -1.62 8.30
N ALA A 81 7.80 -2.54 8.96
CA ALA A 81 8.29 -3.86 9.33
C ALA A 81 7.51 -4.95 8.62
N GLY A 82 8.19 -5.86 7.92
CA GLY A 82 7.62 -7.11 7.45
C GLY A 82 7.87 -8.18 8.50
N SER A 83 6.81 -8.74 9.09
CA SER A 83 6.92 -9.82 10.05
C SER A 83 6.45 -11.13 9.42
N ASP A 84 7.30 -12.17 9.51
CA ASP A 84 6.87 -13.55 9.33
C ASP A 84 6.21 -14.00 10.65
N SER A 85 5.07 -13.37 10.97
CA SER A 85 4.28 -13.73 12.15
C SER A 85 3.82 -15.20 12.02
N ARG A 86 4.47 -16.06 12.77
CA ARG A 86 4.06 -17.47 12.95
C ARG A 86 2.80 -17.59 13.80
N ALA A 87 2.41 -16.50 14.46
CA ALA A 87 1.20 -16.43 15.28
C ALA A 87 -0.10 -16.66 14.48
N ASP A 88 -0.08 -16.40 13.16
CA ASP A 88 -1.24 -16.62 12.28
C ASP A 88 -1.42 -18.09 11.83
N GLY A 89 -0.66 -19.03 12.41
CA GLY A 89 -0.78 -20.47 12.10
C GLY A 89 -0.33 -20.86 10.68
N ALA A 90 0.23 -19.92 9.92
CA ALA A 90 0.65 -20.12 8.53
C ALA A 90 1.93 -20.97 8.39
N VAL A 91 2.65 -21.24 9.50
CA VAL A 91 3.85 -22.09 9.54
C VAL A 91 3.74 -23.08 10.70
N GLN A 92 3.54 -24.36 10.41
CA GLN A 92 3.55 -25.45 11.39
C GLN A 92 4.91 -26.19 11.35
N ASP A 93 6.00 -25.52 11.62
CA ASP A 93 7.32 -26.16 11.65
C ASP A 93 7.84 -26.48 13.07
N GLY A 94 6.97 -26.41 14.07
CA GLY A 94 7.25 -26.88 15.43
C GLY A 94 8.31 -26.08 16.20
N PHE A 95 8.81 -24.96 15.63
CA PHE A 95 9.71 -24.05 16.31
C PHE A 95 8.90 -22.91 16.95
N GLU A 96 8.75 -22.92 18.27
CA GLU A 96 8.28 -21.76 19.04
C GLU A 96 9.35 -20.67 19.01
N GLY A 97 9.53 -20.03 17.86
CA GLY A 97 10.46 -18.91 17.68
C GLY A 97 9.74 -17.58 17.84
N SER A 98 10.32 -16.67 18.62
CA SER A 98 9.87 -15.28 18.72
C SER A 98 9.70 -14.65 17.33
N GLU A 99 8.66 -13.85 17.15
CA GLU A 99 8.46 -13.05 15.93
C GLU A 99 9.72 -12.24 15.61
N ARG A 100 10.08 -12.16 14.34
CA ARG A 100 11.21 -11.38 13.87
C ARG A 100 10.77 -10.47 12.74
N ALA A 101 11.31 -9.27 12.72
CA ALA A 101 11.18 -8.40 11.56
C ALA A 101 12.19 -8.84 10.49
N ASP A 102 11.70 -9.52 9.44
CA ASP A 102 12.55 -9.98 8.33
C ASP A 102 12.79 -8.92 7.26
N SER A 103 11.95 -7.90 7.23
CA SER A 103 12.10 -6.71 6.39
C SER A 103 11.92 -5.47 7.25
N ILE A 104 12.90 -4.57 7.20
CA ILE A 104 12.90 -3.30 7.93
C ILE A 104 13.15 -2.20 6.91
N MET A 105 12.20 -1.27 6.76
CA MET A 105 12.32 -0.17 5.82
C MET A 105 11.94 1.15 6.50
N LEU A 106 12.81 2.13 6.38
CA LEU A 106 12.57 3.50 6.81
C LEU A 106 12.10 4.31 5.61
N VAL A 107 10.96 4.97 5.70
CA VAL A 107 10.47 5.89 4.67
C VAL A 107 10.36 7.27 5.29
N ASN A 108 11.16 8.20 4.78
CA ASN A 108 11.19 9.57 5.29
C ASN A 108 10.68 10.55 4.23
N ILE A 109 9.78 11.42 4.62
CA ILE A 109 9.34 12.60 3.87
C ILE A 109 9.93 13.79 4.58
N ALA A 110 11.04 14.30 4.08
CA ALA A 110 11.69 15.45 4.67
C ALA A 110 10.84 16.73 4.57
N ALA A 111 11.16 17.76 5.36
CA ALA A 111 10.40 19.01 5.40
C ALA A 111 10.32 19.75 4.04
N ASN A 112 11.24 19.47 3.11
CA ASN A 112 11.20 19.99 1.74
C ASN A 112 10.35 19.16 0.78
N GLY A 113 9.70 18.09 1.26
CA GLY A 113 8.86 17.19 0.48
C GLY A 113 9.59 16.04 -0.22
N GLN A 114 10.91 15.92 -0.10
CA GLN A 114 11.64 14.80 -0.66
C GLN A 114 11.27 13.52 0.08
N ALA A 115 10.80 12.52 -0.66
CA ALA A 115 10.52 11.19 -0.13
C ALA A 115 11.67 10.24 -0.46
N VAL A 116 12.17 9.52 0.54
CA VAL A 116 13.25 8.54 0.40
C VAL A 116 12.86 7.26 1.14
N ALA A 117 13.14 6.11 0.55
CA ALA A 117 12.93 4.81 1.18
C ALA A 117 14.27 4.07 1.37
N VAL A 118 14.62 3.80 2.61
CA VAL A 118 15.87 3.14 2.99
C VAL A 118 15.57 1.77 3.58
N SER A 119 15.98 0.72 2.90
CA SER A 119 15.90 -0.65 3.43
C SER A 119 17.10 -0.89 4.36
N ILE A 120 16.81 -1.17 5.61
CA ILE A 120 17.82 -1.52 6.62
C ILE A 120 17.94 -3.04 6.63
N PRO A 121 19.10 -3.62 6.28
CA PRO A 121 19.29 -5.06 6.34
C PRO A 121 18.95 -5.61 7.74
N ARG A 122 18.18 -6.68 7.82
CA ARG A 122 17.74 -7.26 9.10
C ARG A 122 18.89 -7.68 10.02
N ASP A 123 20.04 -8.03 9.42
CA ASP A 123 21.25 -8.45 10.13
C ASP A 123 22.19 -7.27 10.44
N THR A 124 21.74 -6.00 10.27
CA THR A 124 22.53 -4.82 10.61
C THR A 124 22.91 -4.85 12.09
N TYR A 125 24.23 -4.77 12.38
CA TYR A 125 24.78 -4.73 13.72
C TYR A 125 24.54 -3.36 14.32
N ALA A 126 23.73 -3.29 15.37
CA ALA A 126 23.29 -2.04 15.98
C ALA A 126 23.25 -2.15 17.50
N GLU A 127 23.32 -1.02 18.17
CA GLU A 127 23.17 -0.96 19.63
C GLU A 127 21.68 -0.92 19.99
N ILE A 128 21.18 -2.02 20.57
CA ILE A 128 19.78 -2.16 21.01
C ILE A 128 19.66 -1.57 22.43
N PRO A 129 18.78 -0.59 22.67
CA PRO A 129 18.58 0.01 23.98
C PRO A 129 18.30 -1.04 25.08
N GLY A 130 19.05 -0.97 26.18
CA GLY A 130 18.89 -1.89 27.31
C GLY A 130 19.41 -3.32 27.12
N VAL A 131 19.86 -3.67 25.89
CA VAL A 131 20.36 -5.02 25.56
C VAL A 131 21.86 -4.99 25.22
N GLY A 132 22.29 -4.04 24.38
CA GLY A 132 23.63 -3.94 23.84
C GLY A 132 23.71 -4.19 22.35
N TRP A 133 24.89 -4.56 21.83
CA TRP A 133 25.14 -4.74 20.41
C TRP A 133 24.67 -6.09 19.90
N ASP A 134 23.73 -6.10 18.96
CA ASP A 134 23.21 -7.30 18.29
C ASP A 134 22.66 -6.93 16.90
N LYS A 135 22.14 -7.91 16.16
CA LYS A 135 21.42 -7.71 14.90
C LYS A 135 20.13 -6.92 15.15
N ILE A 136 19.84 -5.95 14.31
CA ILE A 136 18.69 -5.06 14.49
C ILE A 136 17.35 -5.82 14.57
N ASN A 137 17.18 -6.93 13.83
CA ASN A 137 15.97 -7.75 13.88
C ASN A 137 15.77 -8.45 15.24
N ALA A 138 16.84 -8.61 16.05
CA ALA A 138 16.74 -9.17 17.40
C ALA A 138 16.00 -8.22 18.34
N SER A 139 16.05 -6.91 18.12
CA SER A 139 15.31 -5.94 18.92
C SER A 139 13.80 -6.22 18.91
N TYR A 140 13.25 -6.61 17.73
CA TYR A 140 11.86 -6.99 17.63
C TYR A 140 11.53 -8.25 18.46
N ALA A 141 12.43 -9.23 18.46
CA ALA A 141 12.27 -10.44 19.26
C ALA A 141 12.38 -10.21 20.77
N TYR A 142 13.18 -9.21 21.20
CA TYR A 142 13.41 -8.91 22.61
C TYR A 142 12.35 -7.99 23.23
N GLY A 143 11.86 -7.03 22.48
CA GLY A 143 10.93 -6.01 23.00
C GLY A 143 9.85 -5.57 22.01
N GLY A 144 9.58 -6.38 20.98
CA GLY A 144 8.54 -6.11 20.01
C GLY A 144 8.74 -4.86 19.15
N PRO A 145 7.66 -4.31 18.61
CA PRO A 145 7.69 -3.12 17.78
C PRO A 145 8.36 -1.92 18.43
N GLN A 146 8.10 -1.68 19.71
CA GLN A 146 8.62 -0.52 20.43
C GLN A 146 10.14 -0.55 20.50
N LEU A 147 10.75 -1.67 20.86
CA LEU A 147 12.21 -1.76 20.95
C LEU A 147 12.87 -1.70 19.56
N LEU A 148 12.19 -2.18 18.50
CA LEU A 148 12.65 -1.98 17.14
C LEU A 148 12.63 -0.49 16.76
N VAL A 149 11.57 0.25 17.07
CA VAL A 149 11.48 1.70 16.86
C VAL A 149 12.61 2.42 17.57
N GLU A 150 12.79 2.19 18.87
CA GLU A 150 13.86 2.81 19.66
C GLU A 150 15.26 2.49 19.10
N THR A 151 15.47 1.27 18.60
CA THR A 151 16.75 0.84 18.00
C THR A 151 17.00 1.57 16.67
N VAL A 152 15.97 1.70 15.81
CA VAL A 152 16.07 2.42 14.54
C VAL A 152 16.28 3.92 14.79
N GLU A 153 15.58 4.52 15.73
CA GLU A 153 15.76 5.92 16.11
C GLU A 153 17.20 6.18 16.61
N LYS A 154 17.74 5.30 17.45
CA LYS A 154 19.12 5.38 17.94
C LYS A 154 20.13 5.27 16.81
N LEU A 155 19.91 4.35 15.86
CA LEU A 155 20.78 4.13 14.71
C LEU A 155 20.79 5.32 13.75
N THR A 156 19.63 5.94 13.51
CA THR A 156 19.42 6.92 12.43
C THR A 156 19.40 8.36 12.90
N GLY A 157 19.08 8.59 14.17
CA GLY A 157 18.84 9.92 14.73
C GLY A 157 17.56 10.58 14.22
N LEU A 158 16.63 9.79 13.61
CA LEU A 158 15.31 10.22 13.18
C LEU A 158 14.28 9.72 14.20
N THR A 159 13.29 10.54 14.52
CA THR A 159 12.12 10.08 15.28
C THR A 159 11.17 9.37 14.34
N ILE A 160 10.59 8.26 14.78
CA ILE A 160 9.58 7.51 14.03
C ILE A 160 8.20 8.04 14.39
N ASP A 161 7.54 8.68 13.44
CA ASP A 161 6.19 9.24 13.61
C ASP A 161 5.11 8.18 13.44
N HIS A 162 5.36 7.17 12.56
CA HIS A 162 4.41 6.12 12.26
C HIS A 162 5.11 4.77 12.13
N PHE A 163 4.51 3.77 12.77
CA PHE A 163 4.90 2.38 12.61
C PHE A 163 3.85 1.62 11.80
N VAL A 164 4.31 0.88 10.78
CA VAL A 164 3.43 0.04 9.95
C VAL A 164 4.04 -1.34 9.83
N GLN A 165 3.31 -2.35 10.27
CA GLN A 165 3.70 -3.76 10.11
C GLN A 165 2.81 -4.43 9.07
N ILE A 166 3.43 -5.25 8.23
CA ILE A 166 2.74 -6.10 7.25
C ILE A 166 2.99 -7.56 7.62
N GLY A 167 1.92 -8.30 7.89
CA GLY A 167 1.98 -9.74 8.14
C GLY A 167 2.00 -10.53 6.82
N MET A 168 2.96 -11.46 6.67
CA MET A 168 3.02 -12.35 5.50
C MET A 168 1.85 -13.35 5.45
N GLY A 169 1.18 -13.62 6.57
CA GLY A 169 -0.01 -14.48 6.65
C GLY A 169 -1.23 -13.94 5.89
N ALA A 170 -1.22 -12.66 5.55
CA ALA A 170 -2.31 -12.02 4.83
C ALA A 170 -2.34 -12.30 3.31
N VAL A 171 -1.28 -12.87 2.75
CA VAL A 171 -1.21 -13.15 1.30
C VAL A 171 -2.34 -14.06 0.82
N PRO A 172 -2.66 -15.19 1.48
CA PRO A 172 -3.79 -16.04 1.09
C PRO A 172 -5.12 -15.29 1.09
N ASP A 173 -5.42 -14.56 2.16
CA ASP A 173 -6.68 -13.83 2.31
C ASP A 173 -6.85 -12.75 1.23
N MET A 174 -5.75 -12.06 0.89
CA MET A 174 -5.74 -11.05 -0.18
C MET A 174 -6.00 -11.67 -1.56
N VAL A 175 -5.33 -12.79 -1.87
CA VAL A 175 -5.52 -13.51 -3.12
C VAL A 175 -6.97 -14.01 -3.24
N ASP A 176 -7.53 -14.59 -2.19
CA ASP A 176 -8.91 -15.08 -2.19
C ASP A 176 -9.93 -13.93 -2.26
N ALA A 177 -9.64 -12.80 -1.62
CA ALA A 177 -10.50 -11.62 -1.67
C ALA A 177 -10.59 -11.02 -3.08
N VAL A 178 -9.49 -11.02 -3.85
CA VAL A 178 -9.49 -10.60 -5.25
C VAL A 178 -10.04 -11.67 -6.20
N GLY A 179 -10.35 -12.88 -5.70
CA GLY A 179 -10.92 -13.98 -6.47
C GLY A 179 -9.90 -14.83 -7.21
N GLY A 180 -8.69 -14.92 -6.71
CA GLY A 180 -7.54 -15.61 -7.31
C GLY A 180 -6.66 -14.69 -8.14
N VAL A 181 -5.41 -15.13 -8.38
CA VAL A 181 -4.44 -14.41 -9.19
C VAL A 181 -3.79 -15.34 -10.23
N GLU A 182 -3.46 -14.81 -11.39
CA GLU A 182 -2.69 -15.54 -12.38
C GLU A 182 -1.20 -15.41 -12.09
N LEU A 183 -0.56 -16.55 -11.81
CA LEU A 183 0.88 -16.65 -11.59
C LEU A 183 1.52 -17.51 -12.68
N CYS A 184 2.77 -17.17 -13.04
CA CYS A 184 3.51 -17.84 -14.09
C CYS A 184 4.86 -18.32 -13.59
N TYR A 185 5.24 -19.55 -13.92
CA TYR A 185 6.56 -20.10 -13.68
C TYR A 185 6.91 -21.11 -14.77
N ASP A 186 8.14 -21.05 -15.30
CA ASP A 186 8.53 -21.74 -16.52
C ASP A 186 8.96 -23.20 -16.32
N HIS A 187 8.96 -23.67 -15.07
CA HIS A 187 9.43 -25.00 -14.71
C HIS A 187 8.38 -25.77 -13.92
N ASP A 188 8.35 -27.09 -14.13
CA ASP A 188 7.63 -27.96 -13.22
C ASP A 188 8.33 -27.97 -11.85
N SER A 189 7.54 -27.94 -10.77
CA SER A 189 8.06 -27.94 -9.42
C SER A 189 7.18 -28.81 -8.51
N ASN A 190 7.82 -29.62 -7.70
CA ASN A 190 7.19 -30.36 -6.61
C ASN A 190 8.03 -30.12 -5.33
N ASP A 191 7.84 -28.96 -4.72
CA ASP A 191 8.63 -28.53 -3.56
C ASP A 191 7.92 -28.97 -2.26
N GLU A 192 8.44 -30.05 -1.65
CA GLU A 192 7.92 -30.59 -0.39
C GLU A 192 7.97 -29.58 0.77
N TYR A 193 8.93 -28.64 0.76
CA TYR A 193 9.08 -27.66 1.86
C TYR A 193 8.04 -26.54 1.81
N SER A 194 7.65 -26.08 0.63
CA SER A 194 6.57 -25.12 0.47
C SER A 194 5.22 -25.78 0.25
N GLY A 195 5.19 -27.08 -0.06
CA GLY A 195 4.00 -27.82 -0.46
C GLY A 195 3.51 -27.53 -1.87
N LEU A 196 4.30 -26.77 -2.68
CA LEU A 196 3.90 -26.38 -4.03
C LEU A 196 4.04 -27.56 -4.99
N ASN A 197 2.95 -27.86 -5.70
CA ASN A 197 2.95 -28.72 -6.88
C ASN A 197 2.54 -27.89 -8.09
N TRP A 198 3.49 -27.64 -9.01
CA TRP A 198 3.33 -26.73 -10.13
C TRP A 198 3.72 -27.37 -11.44
N THR A 199 2.89 -27.22 -12.45
CA THR A 199 3.22 -27.54 -13.83
C THR A 199 3.66 -26.26 -14.54
N ALA A 200 4.71 -26.32 -15.37
CA ALA A 200 5.22 -25.17 -16.11
C ALA A 200 4.11 -24.42 -16.86
N GLY A 201 4.10 -23.09 -16.76
CA GLY A 201 3.12 -22.24 -17.40
C GLY A 201 2.47 -21.24 -16.44
N CYS A 202 1.34 -20.63 -16.89
CA CYS A 202 0.56 -19.67 -16.12
C CYS A 202 -0.74 -20.31 -15.64
N HIS A 203 -1.02 -20.15 -14.34
CA HIS A 203 -2.22 -20.70 -13.70
C HIS A 203 -2.90 -19.66 -12.84
N THR A 204 -4.25 -19.64 -12.86
CA THR A 204 -5.01 -18.90 -11.86
C THR A 204 -5.07 -19.73 -10.59
N VAL A 205 -4.60 -19.17 -9.48
CA VAL A 205 -4.46 -19.88 -8.21
C VAL A 205 -5.21 -19.17 -7.09
N ASP A 206 -5.55 -19.95 -6.06
CA ASP A 206 -6.10 -19.47 -4.80
C ASP A 206 -5.03 -18.99 -3.81
N GLY A 207 -5.45 -18.51 -2.64
CA GLY A 207 -4.57 -18.00 -1.61
C GLY A 207 -3.53 -18.98 -1.10
N PRO A 208 -3.91 -20.21 -0.68
CA PRO A 208 -2.99 -21.24 -0.24
C PRO A 208 -1.90 -21.55 -1.29
N THR A 209 -2.29 -21.75 -2.55
CA THR A 209 -1.35 -22.02 -3.65
C THR A 209 -0.42 -20.83 -3.91
N ALA A 210 -0.92 -19.60 -3.87
CA ALA A 210 -0.11 -18.39 -4.01
C ALA A 210 0.92 -18.25 -2.87
N LEU A 211 0.55 -18.62 -1.65
CA LEU A 211 1.48 -18.66 -0.52
C LEU A 211 2.59 -19.69 -0.71
N GLN A 212 2.24 -20.92 -1.11
CA GLN A 212 3.21 -21.98 -1.44
C GLN A 212 4.16 -21.52 -2.54
N PHE A 213 3.63 -20.90 -3.60
CA PHE A 213 4.40 -20.32 -4.71
C PHE A 213 5.39 -19.26 -4.25
N SER A 214 4.99 -18.37 -3.34
CA SER A 214 5.84 -17.32 -2.79
C SER A 214 6.94 -17.85 -1.85
N ARG A 215 6.76 -19.03 -1.27
CA ARG A 215 7.69 -19.66 -0.33
C ARG A 215 8.66 -20.64 -0.98
N MET A 216 8.37 -21.14 -2.17
CA MET A 216 9.22 -22.08 -2.88
C MET A 216 10.67 -21.54 -2.97
N ARG A 217 11.64 -22.36 -2.64
CA ARG A 217 13.06 -21.99 -2.64
C ARG A 217 13.96 -23.08 -3.20
N TYR A 218 13.77 -24.32 -2.74
CA TYR A 218 14.74 -25.41 -2.97
C TYR A 218 14.66 -26.01 -4.38
N GLN A 219 13.50 -25.94 -5.02
CA GLN A 219 13.28 -26.41 -6.39
C GLN A 219 13.51 -25.33 -7.45
N ASP A 220 13.88 -24.11 -7.04
CA ASP A 220 14.15 -23.00 -7.95
C ASP A 220 15.64 -22.96 -8.31
N PRO A 221 16.01 -23.01 -9.60
CA PRO A 221 17.40 -22.83 -10.03
C PRO A 221 18.03 -21.51 -9.58
N GLU A 222 17.23 -20.46 -9.41
CA GLU A 222 17.67 -19.14 -8.92
C GLU A 222 17.66 -19.03 -7.38
N GLY A 223 17.21 -20.05 -6.65
CA GLY A 223 17.20 -20.10 -5.20
C GLY A 223 16.46 -18.91 -4.56
N ASP A 224 17.16 -18.12 -3.76
CA ASP A 224 16.59 -16.98 -3.02
C ASP A 224 16.19 -15.81 -3.92
N ILE A 225 16.87 -15.60 -5.02
CA ILE A 225 16.54 -14.58 -6.02
C ILE A 225 15.18 -14.91 -6.67
N GLY A 226 14.99 -16.18 -7.06
CA GLY A 226 13.74 -16.66 -7.61
C GLY A 226 12.57 -16.50 -6.61
N ARG A 227 12.79 -16.79 -5.33
CA ARG A 227 11.81 -16.53 -4.28
C ARG A 227 11.38 -15.06 -4.25
N THR A 228 12.33 -14.13 -4.28
CA THR A 228 12.05 -12.69 -4.28
C THR A 228 11.24 -12.28 -5.52
N LYS A 229 11.56 -12.82 -6.70
CA LYS A 229 10.81 -12.56 -7.94
C LYS A 229 9.37 -13.05 -7.83
N ARG A 230 9.13 -14.26 -7.29
CA ARG A 230 7.79 -14.81 -7.10
C ARG A 230 6.97 -14.02 -6.08
N GLN A 231 7.56 -13.60 -4.97
CA GLN A 231 6.89 -12.73 -4.00
C GLN A 231 6.42 -11.42 -4.66
N ARG A 232 7.31 -10.77 -5.45
CA ARG A 232 6.94 -9.57 -6.21
C ARG A 232 5.82 -9.84 -7.23
N GLN A 233 5.84 -11.00 -7.88
CA GLN A 233 4.80 -11.39 -8.84
C GLN A 233 3.45 -11.51 -8.14
N VAL A 234 3.36 -12.22 -7.01
CA VAL A 234 2.13 -12.35 -6.21
C VAL A 234 1.59 -10.98 -5.80
N ILE A 235 2.44 -10.15 -5.19
CA ILE A 235 2.05 -8.80 -4.73
C ILE A 235 1.56 -7.95 -5.92
N SER A 236 2.29 -7.93 -7.02
CA SER A 236 1.92 -7.15 -8.21
C SER A 236 0.57 -7.58 -8.79
N LYS A 237 0.30 -8.90 -8.85
CA LYS A 237 -0.97 -9.43 -9.35
C LYS A 237 -2.12 -9.13 -8.41
N VAL A 238 -1.95 -9.27 -7.09
CA VAL A 238 -2.95 -8.89 -6.09
C VAL A 238 -3.31 -7.41 -6.21
N VAL A 239 -2.31 -6.53 -6.28
CA VAL A 239 -2.54 -5.07 -6.43
C VAL A 239 -3.28 -4.76 -7.73
N SER A 240 -2.88 -5.40 -8.83
CA SER A 240 -3.54 -5.22 -10.14
C SER A 240 -5.01 -5.65 -10.11
N GLU A 241 -5.31 -6.82 -9.53
CA GLU A 241 -6.68 -7.33 -9.40
C GLU A 241 -7.52 -6.50 -8.42
N ALA A 242 -6.94 -6.04 -7.31
CA ALA A 242 -7.60 -5.16 -6.36
C ALA A 242 -8.00 -3.82 -7.00
N ALA A 243 -7.16 -3.27 -7.88
CA ALA A 243 -7.41 -2.04 -8.62
C ALA A 243 -8.23 -2.23 -9.91
N SER A 244 -8.61 -3.47 -10.26
CA SER A 244 -9.32 -3.77 -11.49
C SER A 244 -10.73 -3.16 -11.49
N PRO A 245 -11.26 -2.75 -12.67
CA PRO A 245 -12.65 -2.28 -12.79
C PRO A 245 -13.67 -3.30 -12.27
N ALA A 246 -13.38 -4.60 -12.42
CA ALA A 246 -14.25 -5.68 -11.94
C ALA A 246 -14.37 -5.70 -10.42
N THR A 247 -13.30 -5.34 -9.70
CA THR A 247 -13.30 -5.19 -8.25
C THR A 247 -13.99 -3.89 -7.83
N LEU A 248 -13.63 -2.76 -8.43
CA LEU A 248 -14.11 -1.43 -8.02
C LEU A 248 -15.60 -1.21 -8.27
N ILE A 249 -16.18 -1.83 -9.32
CA ILE A 249 -17.62 -1.71 -9.64
C ILE A 249 -18.49 -2.63 -8.78
N ASN A 250 -17.91 -3.69 -8.20
CA ASN A 250 -18.64 -4.65 -7.37
C ASN A 250 -18.45 -4.32 -5.87
N PRO A 251 -19.46 -3.72 -5.18
CA PRO A 251 -19.31 -3.29 -3.79
C PRO A 251 -18.96 -4.45 -2.83
N ALA A 252 -19.48 -5.66 -3.08
CA ALA A 252 -19.20 -6.82 -2.22
C ALA A 252 -17.73 -7.30 -2.39
N ARG A 253 -17.19 -7.23 -3.62
CA ARG A 253 -15.79 -7.55 -3.88
C ARG A 253 -14.85 -6.48 -3.32
N THR A 254 -15.18 -5.21 -3.53
CA THR A 254 -14.43 -4.08 -2.95
C THR A 254 -14.34 -4.20 -1.43
N LEU A 255 -15.45 -4.50 -0.75
CA LEU A 255 -15.47 -4.65 0.70
C LEU A 255 -14.65 -5.86 1.18
N ARG A 256 -14.67 -6.98 0.46
CA ARG A 256 -13.82 -8.14 0.80
C ARG A 256 -12.34 -7.82 0.66
N VAL A 257 -11.95 -7.17 -0.43
CA VAL A 257 -10.56 -6.76 -0.70
C VAL A 257 -10.10 -5.74 0.34
N GLU A 258 -10.94 -4.75 0.66
CA GLU A 258 -10.66 -3.75 1.69
C GLU A 258 -10.42 -4.43 3.06
N ARG A 259 -11.30 -5.36 3.48
CA ARG A 259 -11.18 -6.06 4.77
C ARG A 259 -9.98 -7.00 4.84
N ALA A 260 -9.68 -7.71 3.76
CA ALA A 260 -8.47 -8.53 3.68
C ALA A 260 -7.21 -7.65 3.75
N GLY A 261 -7.22 -6.52 3.03
CA GLY A 261 -6.13 -5.55 3.04
C GLY A 261 -5.93 -4.91 4.40
N SER A 262 -6.99 -4.37 5.03
CA SER A 262 -6.87 -3.68 6.31
C SER A 262 -6.39 -4.60 7.44
N LYS A 263 -6.84 -5.85 7.47
CA LYS A 263 -6.36 -6.86 8.43
C LYS A 263 -4.90 -7.27 8.24
N SER A 264 -4.34 -7.02 7.05
CA SER A 264 -2.93 -7.32 6.75
C SER A 264 -1.96 -6.36 7.42
N PHE A 265 -2.47 -5.20 7.86
CA PHE A 265 -1.68 -4.16 8.48
C PHE A 265 -1.92 -4.09 9.98
N THR A 266 -0.83 -3.89 10.72
CA THR A 266 -0.84 -3.44 12.11
C THR A 266 -0.11 -2.12 12.16
N VAL A 267 -0.71 -1.09 12.75
CA VAL A 267 -0.14 0.25 12.85
C VAL A 267 0.01 0.67 14.31
N ASP A 268 0.75 1.75 14.55
CA ASP A 268 0.78 2.36 15.88
C ASP A 268 -0.61 2.87 16.30
N GLU A 269 -0.79 3.16 17.59
CA GLU A 269 -2.10 3.51 18.18
C GLU A 269 -2.71 4.77 17.56
N ASP A 270 -1.90 5.75 17.17
CA ASP A 270 -2.33 7.04 16.64
C ASP A 270 -2.52 7.02 15.12
N SER A 271 -2.09 5.95 14.44
CA SER A 271 -2.19 5.80 13.00
C SER A 271 -3.53 5.24 12.52
N SER A 272 -3.81 5.45 11.26
CA SER A 272 -5.04 5.04 10.58
C SER A 272 -4.75 4.44 9.21
N ILE A 273 -5.78 3.93 8.54
CA ILE A 273 -5.67 3.50 7.14
C ILE A 273 -5.18 4.63 6.22
N MET A 274 -5.44 5.88 6.58
CA MET A 274 -4.92 7.04 5.82
C MET A 274 -3.40 7.18 5.97
N THR A 275 -2.85 6.81 7.11
CA THR A 275 -1.39 6.72 7.34
C THR A 275 -0.75 5.71 6.39
N VAL A 276 -1.38 4.52 6.24
CA VAL A 276 -0.94 3.51 5.28
C VAL A 276 -1.01 4.03 3.84
N ALA A 277 -2.10 4.73 3.49
CA ALA A 277 -2.23 5.35 2.16
C ALA A 277 -1.13 6.40 1.90
N SER A 278 -0.80 7.23 2.90
CA SER A 278 0.28 8.22 2.81
C SER A 278 1.65 7.56 2.65
N LEU A 279 1.92 6.47 3.37
CA LEU A 279 3.12 5.65 3.21
C LEU A 279 3.25 5.10 1.77
N VAL A 280 2.17 4.57 1.21
CA VAL A 280 2.17 4.07 -0.18
C VAL A 280 2.48 5.18 -1.18
N MET A 281 1.94 6.39 -0.97
CA MET A 281 2.24 7.54 -1.82
C MET A 281 3.71 7.99 -1.68
N ALA A 282 4.27 7.97 -0.47
CA ALA A 282 5.68 8.28 -0.22
C ALA A 282 6.60 7.25 -0.90
N LEU A 283 6.29 5.96 -0.79
CA LEU A 283 7.03 4.89 -1.47
C LEU A 283 7.00 5.05 -3.00
N ARG A 284 5.83 5.41 -3.55
CA ARG A 284 5.70 5.69 -4.98
C ARG A 284 6.56 6.89 -5.41
N SER A 285 6.56 7.98 -4.63
CA SER A 285 7.41 9.14 -4.92
C SER A 285 8.89 8.77 -4.86
N ALA A 286 9.34 8.11 -3.79
CA ALA A 286 10.73 7.65 -3.65
C ALA A 286 11.15 6.73 -4.81
N SER A 287 10.26 5.85 -5.26
CA SER A 287 10.51 4.98 -6.42
C SER A 287 10.62 5.76 -7.73
N SER A 288 9.75 6.76 -7.93
CA SER A 288 9.77 7.60 -9.15
C SER A 288 11.01 8.46 -9.24
N ASP A 289 11.53 8.91 -8.09
CA ASP A 289 12.71 9.76 -7.98
C ASP A 289 14.02 8.96 -7.87
N GLU A 290 13.93 7.61 -7.96
CA GLU A 290 15.05 6.67 -7.78
C GLU A 290 15.76 6.80 -6.43
N LEU A 291 15.02 7.21 -5.40
CA LEU A 291 15.51 7.41 -4.03
C LEU A 291 15.13 6.22 -3.13
N MET A 292 15.35 5.01 -3.63
CA MET A 292 15.18 3.76 -2.88
C MET A 292 16.46 2.95 -2.85
N GLY A 293 16.91 2.54 -1.68
CA GLY A 293 18.14 1.75 -1.56
C GLY A 293 18.46 1.35 -0.14
N VAL A 294 19.73 1.01 0.08
CA VAL A 294 20.29 0.68 1.39
C VAL A 294 21.25 1.78 1.87
N PRO A 295 21.46 1.93 3.18
CA PRO A 295 22.47 2.86 3.71
C PRO A 295 23.90 2.39 3.30
N PRO A 296 24.94 3.23 3.49
CA PRO A 296 26.32 2.83 3.23
C PRO A 296 26.74 1.63 4.10
N ILE A 297 27.10 0.54 3.44
CA ILE A 297 27.51 -0.71 4.08
C ILE A 297 29.03 -0.87 3.95
N GLU A 298 29.70 -1.15 5.07
CA GLU A 298 31.13 -1.47 5.11
C GLU A 298 31.36 -2.96 4.83
N SER A 299 30.57 -3.85 5.47
CA SER A 299 30.71 -5.28 5.33
C SER A 299 29.36 -5.98 5.40
N LEU A 300 29.14 -6.93 4.49
CA LEU A 300 27.97 -7.81 4.50
C LEU A 300 28.18 -9.06 5.37
N ASP A 301 29.41 -9.33 5.78
CA ASP A 301 29.81 -10.54 6.52
C ASP A 301 30.77 -10.18 7.67
N TYR A 302 30.39 -9.21 8.48
CA TYR A 302 31.13 -8.83 9.68
C TYR A 302 30.96 -9.91 10.76
N THR A 303 32.07 -10.43 11.28
CA THR A 303 32.02 -11.38 12.39
C THR A 303 31.95 -10.63 13.71
N THR A 304 30.84 -10.75 14.43
CA THR A 304 30.64 -10.13 15.74
C THR A 304 31.53 -10.77 16.80
N SER A 305 31.71 -10.13 17.96
CA SER A 305 32.44 -10.69 19.09
C SER A 305 31.88 -12.03 19.58
N ALA A 306 30.60 -12.31 19.31
CA ALA A 306 29.95 -13.58 19.63
C ALA A 306 30.13 -14.64 18.51
N GLY A 307 30.87 -14.32 17.42
CA GLY A 307 31.08 -15.24 16.28
C GLY A 307 29.94 -15.33 15.28
N ALA A 308 28.94 -14.46 15.37
CA ALA A 308 27.83 -14.42 14.41
C ALA A 308 28.15 -13.51 13.22
N SER A 309 27.70 -13.87 12.01
CA SER A 309 27.76 -12.98 10.83
C SER A 309 26.72 -11.88 10.94
N ALA A 310 27.10 -10.64 10.64
CA ALA A 310 26.26 -9.46 10.68
C ALA A 310 26.59 -8.48 9.55
N VAL A 311 25.72 -7.52 9.28
CA VAL A 311 25.96 -6.42 8.34
C VAL A 311 26.48 -5.22 9.15
N LEU A 312 27.63 -4.68 8.78
CA LEU A 312 28.19 -3.49 9.39
C LEU A 312 27.98 -2.28 8.50
N LEU A 313 27.36 -1.23 9.04
CA LEU A 313 27.28 0.05 8.36
C LEU A 313 28.64 0.77 8.44
N ARG A 314 28.90 1.63 7.47
CA ARG A 314 30.15 2.38 7.37
C ARG A 314 30.14 3.54 8.37
N ASP A 315 30.89 3.42 9.48
CA ASP A 315 30.95 4.38 10.58
C ASP A 315 31.25 5.82 10.12
N GLU A 316 32.11 5.97 9.10
CA GLU A 316 32.51 7.29 8.61
C GLU A 316 31.41 8.03 7.83
N THR A 317 30.53 7.32 7.12
CA THR A 317 29.58 7.92 6.17
C THR A 317 28.12 7.72 6.56
N ALA A 318 27.78 6.72 7.37
CA ALA A 318 26.41 6.48 7.78
C ALA A 318 25.78 7.64 8.57
N PRO A 319 26.50 8.33 9.50
CA PRO A 319 25.93 9.51 10.17
C PRO A 319 25.58 10.66 9.22
N ASP A 320 26.45 10.94 8.22
CA ASP A 320 26.19 11.96 7.20
C ASP A 320 25.01 11.55 6.30
N PHE A 321 24.92 10.27 5.93
CA PHE A 321 23.80 9.71 5.18
C PHE A 321 22.47 9.96 5.88
N PHE A 322 22.35 9.63 7.18
CA PHE A 322 21.13 9.86 7.94
C PHE A 322 20.84 11.35 8.18
N ALA A 323 21.88 12.17 8.30
CA ALA A 323 21.71 13.64 8.36
C ALA A 323 21.18 14.22 7.03
N LYS A 324 21.65 13.73 5.88
CA LYS A 324 21.13 14.08 4.57
C LYS A 324 19.69 13.59 4.39
N LEU A 325 19.39 12.37 4.83
CA LEU A 325 18.04 11.82 4.81
C LEU A 325 17.05 12.73 5.53
N ARG A 326 17.36 13.10 6.78
CA ARG A 326 16.56 14.02 7.61
C ARG A 326 16.38 15.39 6.99
N SER A 327 17.42 15.94 6.35
CA SER A 327 17.37 17.28 5.76
C SER A 327 16.82 17.32 4.33
N GLY A 328 16.44 16.18 3.73
CA GLY A 328 15.96 16.09 2.38
C GLY A 328 17.01 16.46 1.33
N LYS A 329 18.27 16.09 1.56
CA LYS A 329 19.40 16.37 0.66
C LYS A 329 20.05 15.08 0.13
N LEU A 330 19.40 13.94 0.35
CA LEU A 330 19.93 12.67 -0.10
C LEU A 330 19.77 12.53 -1.60
N THR A 331 20.78 11.98 -2.26
CA THR A 331 20.80 11.75 -3.70
C THR A 331 20.93 10.26 -4.00
N ASN A 332 20.63 9.86 -5.23
CA ASN A 332 20.78 8.45 -5.65
C ASN A 332 22.23 7.94 -5.43
N SER A 333 23.23 8.79 -5.59
CA SER A 333 24.64 8.43 -5.36
C SER A 333 25.01 8.15 -3.91
N ASP A 334 24.19 8.59 -2.95
CA ASP A 334 24.39 8.32 -1.54
C ASP A 334 23.86 6.91 -1.15
N LEU A 335 22.98 6.34 -1.99
CA LEU A 335 22.36 5.03 -1.76
C LEU A 335 23.22 3.88 -2.34
N ASN A 336 23.03 2.68 -1.80
CA ASN A 336 23.61 1.43 -2.30
C ASN A 336 25.16 1.40 -2.35
N GLN A 337 25.80 2.17 -1.50
CA GLN A 337 27.27 2.13 -1.34
C GLN A 337 27.64 0.90 -0.51
N ILE A 338 28.05 -0.16 -1.18
CA ILE A 338 28.50 -1.42 -0.57
C ILE A 338 30.01 -1.52 -0.81
N GLY A 339 30.78 -1.52 0.29
CA GLY A 339 32.24 -1.52 0.29
C GLY A 339 32.87 -2.86 0.11
#